data_b8aa97c42e971d90f9a03964e5abafb5
#
_entry.id   b8aa97c42e971d90f9a03964e5abafb5
#
_cell.length_a   1.000
_cell.length_b   1.000
_cell.length_c   1.000
_cell.angle_alpha   90.00
_cell.angle_beta   90.00
_cell.angle_gamma   90.00
#
_symmetry.space_group_name_H-M   'P 1'
#
loop_
_entity.id
_entity.type
_entity.pdbx_description
1 polymer ?
#
loop_
_entity_poly.entity_id
_entity_poly.type
_entity_poly.pdbx_seq_one_letter_code
_entity_poly.pdbx_strand_id
1 'polypeptide(L)'
;MKIKSRRTIRKYLQTAVQEEVLLKCVEAAIFSPSGGNLQPLRYVIVNDETLLKQVFSTLSWAVYLLDYGPTEEEMPRAYIVLLLDKNGRTPTHDASIASMSISMVAYDEGLGSCILASVDRKKLRKVLNVPESLDVALVVALGYPAENPVVEPLSDGNINYWLDKNGVLHVPKRDIKDIVRWNNC
;
A
#
# COMPACT_ATOMS: atom_id res chain seq x y z
N MET A 1 15.47 10.64 7.92
CA MET A 1 14.86 9.35 8.27
C MET A 1 13.81 9.01 7.22
N LYS A 2 14.06 7.98 6.39
CA LYS A 2 13.26 7.61 5.19
C LYS A 2 11.75 7.45 5.44
N ILE A 3 11.36 6.93 6.60
CA ILE A 3 9.95 6.76 6.95
C ILE A 3 9.19 8.10 7.03
N LYS A 4 9.88 9.21 7.36
CA LYS A 4 9.27 10.55 7.38
C LYS A 4 9.10 11.14 5.97
N SER A 5 9.89 10.67 5.00
CA SER A 5 9.85 11.16 3.62
C SER A 5 8.91 10.36 2.72
N ARG A 6 8.75 9.03 2.99
CA ARG A 6 7.84 8.19 2.22
C ARG A 6 6.40 8.69 2.33
N ARG A 7 5.72 8.79 1.20
CA ARG A 7 4.28 9.14 1.10
C ARG A 7 3.50 8.00 0.44
N THR A 8 2.20 7.98 0.66
CA THR A 8 1.30 7.17 -0.15
C THR A 8 1.19 7.81 -1.52
N ILE A 9 1.49 7.04 -2.56
CA ILE A 9 1.42 7.45 -3.96
C ILE A 9 0.27 6.71 -4.62
N ARG A 10 -0.56 7.45 -5.35
CA ARG A 10 -1.72 6.88 -6.06
C ARG A 10 -1.65 7.04 -7.57
N LYS A 11 -0.83 7.97 -8.05
CA LYS A 11 -0.61 8.24 -9.47
C LYS A 11 0.80 7.84 -9.87
N TYR A 12 0.93 7.12 -10.97
CA TYR A 12 2.19 6.50 -11.36
C TYR A 12 2.53 6.79 -12.82
N LEU A 13 3.83 6.93 -13.08
CA LEU A 13 4.38 6.93 -14.43
C LEU A 13 4.22 5.53 -15.04
N GLN A 14 4.05 5.46 -16.36
CA GLN A 14 3.83 4.19 -17.05
C GLN A 14 5.14 3.43 -17.37
N THR A 15 6.18 3.70 -16.61
CA THR A 15 7.45 2.97 -16.68
C THR A 15 7.33 1.63 -15.94
N ALA A 16 7.71 0.54 -16.58
CA ALA A 16 7.69 -0.79 -16.00
C ALA A 16 8.61 -0.89 -14.76
N VAL A 17 8.15 -1.59 -13.74
CA VAL A 17 8.96 -1.90 -12.55
C VAL A 17 9.78 -3.16 -12.82
N GLN A 18 11.07 -3.11 -12.51
CA GLN A 18 11.96 -4.27 -12.67
C GLN A 18 11.58 -5.40 -11.73
N GLU A 19 11.59 -6.64 -12.21
CA GLU A 19 11.22 -7.83 -11.42
C GLU A 19 12.11 -7.99 -10.18
N GLU A 20 13.40 -7.70 -10.30
CA GLU A 20 14.36 -7.74 -9.20
C GLU A 20 13.97 -6.81 -8.04
N VAL A 21 13.43 -5.64 -8.35
CA VAL A 21 12.95 -4.68 -7.33
C VAL A 21 11.71 -5.23 -6.63
N LEU A 22 10.80 -5.86 -7.37
CA LEU A 22 9.62 -6.51 -6.79
C LEU A 22 9.99 -7.68 -5.87
N LEU A 23 10.99 -8.47 -6.27
CA LEU A 23 11.51 -9.57 -5.44
C LEU A 23 12.18 -9.05 -4.17
N LYS A 24 12.98 -7.98 -4.22
CA LYS A 24 13.55 -7.32 -3.02
C LYS A 24 12.45 -6.85 -2.06
N CYS A 25 11.34 -6.32 -2.59
CA CYS A 25 10.20 -5.90 -1.76
C CYS A 25 9.57 -7.09 -1.02
N VAL A 26 9.40 -8.23 -1.70
CA VAL A 26 8.85 -9.45 -1.08
C VAL A 26 9.86 -10.04 -0.08
N GLU A 27 11.15 -10.03 -0.40
CA GLU A 27 12.20 -10.46 0.53
C GLU A 27 12.14 -9.68 1.84
N ALA A 28 12.03 -8.35 1.80
CA ALA A 28 11.86 -7.53 3.00
C ALA A 28 10.60 -7.91 3.81
N ALA A 29 9.54 -8.29 3.14
CA ALA A 29 8.33 -8.78 3.80
C ALA A 29 8.54 -10.13 4.50
N ILE A 30 9.35 -11.03 3.93
CA ILE A 30 9.71 -12.31 4.55
C ILE A 30 10.50 -12.11 5.84
N PHE A 31 11.40 -11.13 5.87
CA PHE A 31 12.18 -10.79 7.07
C PHE A 31 11.41 -9.95 8.10
N SER A 32 10.17 -9.57 7.80
CA SER A 32 9.31 -8.89 8.77
C SER A 32 8.89 -9.83 9.90
N PRO A 33 8.78 -9.36 11.14
CA PRO A 33 8.29 -10.20 12.23
C PRO A 33 6.85 -10.65 12.01
N SER A 34 6.55 -11.87 12.43
CA SER A 34 5.18 -12.41 12.48
C SER A 34 4.87 -12.97 13.86
N GLY A 35 3.60 -12.99 14.24
CA GLY A 35 3.18 -13.50 15.54
C GLY A 35 3.64 -14.94 15.75
N GLY A 36 4.42 -15.20 16.83
CA GLY A 36 4.99 -16.51 17.09
C GLY A 36 5.86 -17.08 15.97
N ASN A 37 6.36 -16.24 15.06
CA ASN A 37 7.08 -16.63 13.83
C ASN A 37 6.30 -17.63 12.95
N LEU A 38 4.97 -17.51 12.92
CA LEU A 38 4.09 -18.43 12.19
C LEU A 38 4.15 -18.28 10.66
N GLN A 39 4.63 -17.12 10.17
CA GLN A 39 4.86 -16.83 8.74
C GLN A 39 3.64 -17.17 7.86
N PRO A 40 2.43 -16.67 8.18
CA PRO A 40 1.18 -17.10 7.54
C PRO A 40 0.96 -16.48 6.16
N LEU A 41 1.83 -15.55 5.74
CA LEU A 41 1.64 -14.79 4.50
C LEU A 41 2.14 -15.54 3.27
N ARG A 42 1.41 -15.32 2.17
CA ARG A 42 1.82 -15.65 0.80
C ARG A 42 1.69 -14.41 -0.05
N TYR A 43 2.47 -14.31 -1.11
CA TYR A 43 2.55 -13.11 -1.93
C TYR A 43 2.29 -13.47 -3.39
N VAL A 44 1.50 -12.65 -4.07
CA VAL A 44 1.35 -12.70 -5.53
C VAL A 44 1.86 -11.39 -6.09
N ILE A 45 2.89 -11.45 -6.92
CA ILE A 45 3.37 -10.32 -7.71
C ILE A 45 2.57 -10.28 -9.01
N VAL A 46 2.04 -9.11 -9.35
CA VAL A 46 1.31 -8.86 -10.59
C VAL A 46 2.01 -7.74 -11.34
N ASN A 47 2.59 -8.04 -12.51
CA ASN A 47 3.24 -7.09 -13.42
C ASN A 47 2.85 -7.34 -14.90
N ASP A 48 1.99 -8.31 -15.18
CA ASP A 48 1.41 -8.55 -16.50
C ASP A 48 0.37 -7.48 -16.85
N GLU A 49 0.45 -6.91 -18.04
CA GLU A 49 -0.40 -5.79 -18.49
C GLU A 49 -1.91 -6.08 -18.40
N THR A 50 -2.31 -7.30 -18.72
CA THR A 50 -3.72 -7.70 -18.70
C THR A 50 -4.20 -7.85 -17.25
N LEU A 51 -3.39 -8.49 -16.40
CA LEU A 51 -3.70 -8.69 -14.99
C LEU A 51 -3.65 -7.36 -14.22
N LEU A 52 -2.75 -6.44 -14.55
CA LEU A 52 -2.69 -5.10 -13.94
C LEU A 52 -4.05 -4.39 -14.04
N LYS A 53 -4.68 -4.35 -15.23
CA LYS A 53 -5.99 -3.74 -15.44
C LYS A 53 -7.10 -4.46 -14.67
N GLN A 54 -7.06 -5.79 -14.64
CA GLN A 54 -8.04 -6.58 -13.91
C GLN A 54 -7.96 -6.35 -12.40
N VAL A 55 -6.74 -6.33 -11.83
CA VAL A 55 -6.51 -6.01 -10.41
C VAL A 55 -6.93 -4.57 -10.12
N PHE A 56 -6.55 -3.61 -10.96
CA PHE A 56 -6.93 -2.20 -10.84
C PHE A 56 -8.45 -2.03 -10.66
N SER A 57 -9.25 -2.74 -11.47
CA SER A 57 -10.71 -2.71 -11.42
C SER A 57 -11.33 -3.28 -10.13
N THR A 58 -10.53 -3.85 -9.22
CA THR A 58 -10.96 -4.38 -7.93
C THR A 58 -10.67 -3.44 -6.76
N LEU A 59 -9.99 -2.32 -7.02
CA LEU A 59 -9.47 -1.42 -5.99
C LEU A 59 -10.27 -0.13 -5.91
N SER A 60 -10.41 0.41 -4.70
CA SER A 60 -10.99 1.73 -4.46
C SER A 60 -9.96 2.64 -3.82
N TRP A 61 -9.95 3.90 -4.27
CA TRP A 61 -8.92 4.87 -3.95
C TRP A 61 -9.46 6.05 -3.14
N ALA A 62 -8.60 6.68 -2.35
CA ALA A 62 -8.78 8.01 -1.74
C ALA A 62 -10.16 8.31 -1.11
N VAL A 63 -10.41 7.81 0.10
CA VAL A 63 -11.71 7.88 0.79
C VAL A 63 -12.27 9.31 0.99
N TYR A 64 -11.42 10.32 1.10
CA TYR A 64 -11.86 11.73 1.33
C TYR A 64 -11.95 12.56 0.04
N LEU A 65 -11.54 12.03 -1.10
CA LEU A 65 -11.54 12.73 -2.39
C LEU A 65 -12.15 11.80 -3.43
N LEU A 66 -13.47 11.91 -3.63
CA LEU A 66 -14.26 10.96 -4.43
C LEU A 66 -13.75 10.83 -5.88
N ASP A 67 -13.22 11.93 -6.45
CA ASP A 67 -12.72 11.97 -7.82
C ASP A 67 -11.18 11.89 -7.90
N TYR A 68 -10.51 11.55 -6.78
CA TYR A 68 -9.07 11.46 -6.70
C TYR A 68 -8.61 10.01 -6.59
N GLY A 69 -8.31 9.43 -7.71
CA GLY A 69 -7.68 8.15 -7.88
C GLY A 69 -6.86 8.17 -9.17
N PRO A 70 -6.05 7.17 -9.44
CA PRO A 70 -5.37 7.07 -10.73
C PRO A 70 -6.38 6.79 -11.84
N THR A 71 -6.18 7.39 -13.00
CA THR A 71 -6.81 6.97 -14.27
C THR A 71 -6.14 5.68 -14.76
N GLU A 72 -6.64 5.09 -15.85
CA GLU A 72 -5.94 3.97 -16.49
C GLU A 72 -4.52 4.34 -16.96
N GLU A 73 -4.30 5.61 -17.32
CA GLU A 73 -3.01 6.14 -17.76
C GLU A 73 -2.05 6.45 -16.60
N GLU A 74 -2.59 6.47 -15.38
CA GLU A 74 -1.84 6.74 -14.14
C GLU A 74 -1.82 5.52 -13.21
N MET A 75 -2.37 4.38 -13.65
CA MET A 75 -2.49 3.19 -12.81
C MET A 75 -1.12 2.63 -12.39
N PRO A 76 -1.04 1.89 -11.27
CA PRO A 76 0.17 1.21 -10.84
C PRO A 76 0.74 0.26 -11.90
N ARG A 77 2.07 0.13 -11.90
CA ARG A 77 2.78 -0.75 -12.83
C ARG A 77 3.18 -2.09 -12.23
N ALA A 78 2.88 -2.27 -10.94
CA ALA A 78 2.94 -3.57 -10.28
C ALA A 78 2.02 -3.59 -9.05
N TYR A 79 1.61 -4.79 -8.64
CA TYR A 79 0.96 -5.04 -7.36
C TYR A 79 1.67 -6.19 -6.64
N ILE A 80 1.75 -6.08 -5.32
CA ILE A 80 2.04 -7.20 -4.44
C ILE A 80 0.79 -7.45 -3.62
N VAL A 81 0.12 -8.57 -3.88
CA VAL A 81 -1.08 -8.99 -3.16
C VAL A 81 -0.66 -9.89 -2.01
N LEU A 82 -0.97 -9.47 -0.79
CA LEU A 82 -0.71 -10.24 0.42
C LEU A 82 -1.89 -11.17 0.67
N LEU A 83 -1.62 -12.45 0.64
CA LEU A 83 -2.57 -13.51 0.95
C LEU A 83 -2.27 -14.10 2.33
N LEU A 84 -3.29 -14.56 2.99
CA LEU A 84 -3.27 -14.99 4.36
C LEU A 84 -3.83 -16.39 4.50
N ASP A 85 -3.10 -17.27 5.14
CA ASP A 85 -3.61 -18.59 5.51
C ASP A 85 -4.75 -18.45 6.51
N LYS A 86 -5.93 -19.02 6.20
CA LYS A 86 -7.11 -18.97 7.06
C LYS A 86 -6.91 -19.60 8.43
N ASN A 87 -5.97 -20.51 8.55
CA ASN A 87 -5.61 -21.15 9.81
C ASN A 87 -4.62 -20.35 10.65
N GLY A 88 -4.16 -19.19 10.17
CA GLY A 88 -3.24 -18.30 10.88
C GLY A 88 -3.89 -17.63 12.11
N ARG A 89 -3.14 -17.51 13.21
CA ARG A 89 -3.64 -16.96 14.49
C ARG A 89 -3.57 -15.42 14.60
N THR A 90 -2.72 -14.73 13.82
CA THR A 90 -2.49 -13.28 13.92
C THR A 90 -2.46 -12.58 12.57
N PRO A 91 -3.49 -12.76 11.76
CA PRO A 91 -3.39 -12.53 10.32
C PRO A 91 -3.25 -11.07 9.90
N THR A 92 -3.98 -10.18 10.54
CA THR A 92 -4.09 -8.78 10.10
C THR A 92 -2.86 -7.95 10.45
N HIS A 93 -2.26 -8.20 11.62
CA HIS A 93 -1.07 -7.49 12.06
C HIS A 93 0.14 -7.83 11.18
N ASP A 94 0.35 -9.12 10.93
CA ASP A 94 1.47 -9.61 10.11
C ASP A 94 1.42 -9.01 8.69
N ALA A 95 0.24 -8.96 8.07
CA ALA A 95 0.06 -8.34 6.75
C ALA A 95 0.38 -6.84 6.76
N SER A 96 0.00 -6.12 7.82
CA SER A 96 0.28 -4.69 7.96
C SER A 96 1.77 -4.42 8.13
N ILE A 97 2.47 -5.23 8.92
CA ILE A 97 3.92 -5.12 9.14
C ILE A 97 4.65 -5.39 7.81
N ALA A 98 4.33 -6.51 7.15
CA ALA A 98 4.93 -6.89 5.88
C ALA A 98 4.69 -5.83 4.78
N SER A 99 3.48 -5.28 4.69
CA SER A 99 3.17 -4.24 3.70
C SER A 99 3.97 -2.95 3.91
N MET A 100 4.27 -2.61 5.16
CA MET A 100 5.13 -1.46 5.46
C MET A 100 6.59 -1.74 5.08
N SER A 101 7.11 -2.95 5.28
CA SER A 101 8.46 -3.35 4.84
C SER A 101 8.58 -3.28 3.31
N ILE A 102 7.59 -3.81 2.57
CA ILE A 102 7.49 -3.64 1.11
C ILE A 102 7.57 -2.16 0.73
N SER A 103 6.77 -1.32 1.37
CA SER A 103 6.70 0.12 1.06
C SER A 103 8.02 0.86 1.35
N MET A 104 8.78 0.42 2.34
CA MET A 104 10.07 1.03 2.66
C MET A 104 11.14 0.66 1.63
N VAL A 105 11.22 -0.61 1.22
CA VAL A 105 12.15 -1.04 0.16
C VAL A 105 11.76 -0.40 -1.17
N ALA A 106 10.48 -0.39 -1.53
CA ALA A 106 10.00 0.29 -2.72
C ALA A 106 10.45 1.77 -2.75
N TYR A 107 10.32 2.47 -1.62
CA TYR A 107 10.78 3.86 -1.51
C TYR A 107 12.31 4.00 -1.69
N ASP A 108 13.11 3.06 -1.16
CA ASP A 108 14.56 3.04 -1.33
C ASP A 108 14.99 2.82 -2.78
N GLU A 109 14.20 2.06 -3.53
CA GLU A 109 14.40 1.80 -4.97
C GLU A 109 13.75 2.88 -5.86
N GLY A 110 13.30 4.00 -5.29
CA GLY A 110 12.70 5.12 -6.02
C GLY A 110 11.24 4.93 -6.44
N LEU A 111 10.58 3.89 -5.94
CA LEU A 111 9.17 3.63 -6.22
C LEU A 111 8.25 4.35 -5.22
N GLY A 112 7.08 4.73 -5.71
CA GLY A 112 5.92 5.06 -4.89
C GLY A 112 5.12 3.81 -4.52
N SER A 113 4.45 3.85 -3.38
CA SER A 113 3.58 2.76 -2.93
C SER A 113 2.27 3.25 -2.32
N CYS A 114 1.20 2.46 -2.49
CA CYS A 114 -0.07 2.62 -1.79
C CYS A 114 -0.51 1.28 -1.20
N ILE A 115 -0.71 1.23 0.12
CA ILE A 115 -1.26 0.05 0.81
C ILE A 115 -2.78 0.16 0.79
N LEU A 116 -3.47 -0.81 0.21
CA LEU A 116 -4.90 -0.82 -0.03
C LEU A 116 -5.59 -1.95 0.73
N ALA A 117 -6.55 -1.57 1.56
CA ALA A 117 -7.50 -2.46 2.22
C ALA A 117 -8.89 -2.41 1.56
N SER A 118 -9.18 -1.32 0.80
CA SER A 118 -10.41 -1.13 0.03
C SER A 118 -10.34 -1.92 -1.27
N VAL A 119 -10.62 -3.22 -1.17
CA VAL A 119 -10.46 -4.20 -2.24
C VAL A 119 -11.75 -5.01 -2.39
N ASP A 120 -12.28 -5.16 -3.60
CA ASP A 120 -13.28 -6.20 -3.89
C ASP A 120 -12.60 -7.58 -3.86
N ARG A 121 -12.54 -8.14 -2.66
CA ARG A 121 -11.87 -9.42 -2.42
C ARG A 121 -12.46 -10.57 -3.21
N LYS A 122 -13.78 -10.57 -3.44
CA LYS A 122 -14.44 -11.63 -4.21
C LYS A 122 -14.02 -11.61 -5.68
N LYS A 123 -13.97 -10.43 -6.27
CA LYS A 123 -13.53 -10.23 -7.66
C LYS A 123 -12.04 -10.53 -7.79
N LEU A 124 -11.20 -9.98 -6.89
CA LEU A 124 -9.75 -10.19 -6.93
C LEU A 124 -9.36 -11.67 -6.77
N ARG A 125 -10.03 -12.42 -5.89
CA ARG A 125 -9.83 -13.87 -5.75
C ARG A 125 -10.07 -14.62 -7.06
N LYS A 126 -11.07 -14.23 -7.83
CA LYS A 126 -11.36 -14.84 -9.16
C LYS A 126 -10.29 -14.46 -10.18
N VAL A 127 -9.90 -13.18 -10.23
CA VAL A 127 -8.87 -12.69 -11.15
C VAL A 127 -7.54 -13.43 -10.98
N LEU A 128 -7.14 -13.68 -9.72
CA LEU A 128 -5.86 -14.30 -9.39
C LEU A 128 -5.94 -15.81 -9.10
N ASN A 129 -7.11 -16.43 -9.25
CA ASN A 129 -7.32 -17.85 -8.93
C ASN A 129 -6.85 -18.22 -7.52
N VAL A 130 -7.14 -17.35 -6.53
CA VAL A 130 -6.69 -17.56 -5.15
C VAL A 130 -7.34 -18.80 -4.54
N PRO A 131 -6.55 -19.79 -4.03
CA PRO A 131 -7.07 -21.00 -3.40
C PRO A 131 -8.03 -20.68 -2.23
N GLU A 132 -9.00 -21.58 -1.96
CA GLU A 132 -9.96 -21.39 -0.88
C GLU A 132 -9.32 -21.32 0.51
N SER A 133 -8.16 -21.95 0.70
CA SER A 133 -7.39 -21.93 1.95
C SER A 133 -6.75 -20.58 2.28
N LEU A 134 -6.70 -19.65 1.30
CA LEU A 134 -6.10 -18.33 1.47
C LEU A 134 -7.14 -17.22 1.36
N ASP A 135 -6.96 -16.14 2.10
CA ASP A 135 -7.74 -14.91 1.99
C ASP A 135 -6.88 -13.73 1.53
N VAL A 136 -7.47 -12.81 0.79
CA VAL A 136 -6.81 -11.56 0.42
C VAL A 136 -6.79 -10.63 1.64
N ALA A 137 -5.59 -10.33 2.15
CA ALA A 137 -5.41 -9.42 3.28
C ALA A 137 -5.31 -7.96 2.80
N LEU A 138 -4.28 -7.65 2.02
CA LEU A 138 -3.97 -6.31 1.53
C LEU A 138 -3.43 -6.39 0.09
N VAL A 139 -3.49 -5.26 -0.60
CA VAL A 139 -2.80 -5.04 -1.88
C VAL A 139 -1.84 -3.86 -1.73
N VAL A 140 -0.59 -4.04 -2.12
CA VAL A 140 0.37 -2.94 -2.24
C VAL A 140 0.54 -2.61 -3.72
N ALA A 141 0.07 -1.42 -4.10
CA ALA A 141 0.27 -0.87 -5.44
C ALA A 141 1.65 -0.20 -5.53
N LEU A 142 2.35 -0.40 -6.63
CA LEU A 142 3.73 0.02 -6.86
C LEU A 142 3.93 0.61 -8.26
N GLY A 143 4.85 1.56 -8.36
CA GLY A 143 5.28 2.17 -9.62
C GLY A 143 6.11 3.42 -9.37
N TYR A 144 6.70 4.00 -10.40
CA TYR A 144 7.39 5.28 -10.27
C TYR A 144 6.38 6.39 -10.04
N PRO A 145 6.59 7.29 -9.04
CA PRO A 145 5.59 8.28 -8.66
C PRO A 145 5.38 9.33 -9.74
N ALA A 146 4.11 9.64 -10.07
CA ALA A 146 3.70 10.76 -10.92
C ALA A 146 3.15 11.93 -10.08
N GLU A 147 3.22 11.86 -8.76
CA GLU A 147 2.79 12.89 -7.82
C GLU A 147 3.80 13.03 -6.68
N ASN A 148 3.77 14.18 -6.00
CA ASN A 148 4.65 14.46 -4.87
C ASN A 148 3.84 15.05 -3.69
N PRO A 149 3.13 14.21 -2.91
CA PRO A 149 2.35 14.63 -1.77
C PRO A 149 3.21 15.26 -0.67
N VAL A 150 2.69 16.31 -0.03
CA VAL A 150 3.35 17.01 1.06
C VAL A 150 2.70 16.72 2.40
N VAL A 151 3.49 16.72 3.47
CA VAL A 151 3.00 16.65 4.85
C VAL A 151 2.89 18.03 5.42
N GLU A 152 1.83 18.28 6.17
CA GLU A 152 1.65 19.50 6.95
C GLU A 152 1.21 19.21 8.38
N PRO A 153 1.42 20.14 9.31
CA PRO A 153 0.85 20.01 10.64
C PRO A 153 -0.66 19.94 10.59
N LEU A 154 -1.26 19.12 11.46
CA LEU A 154 -2.70 19.09 11.64
C LEU A 154 -3.17 20.42 12.25
N SER A 155 -4.08 21.12 11.58
CA SER A 155 -4.80 22.29 12.09
C SER A 155 -6.27 21.93 12.34
N ASP A 156 -6.87 22.56 13.36
CA ASP A 156 -8.32 22.49 13.65
C ASP A 156 -8.92 21.08 13.78
N GLY A 157 -8.06 20.08 14.07
CA GLY A 157 -8.47 18.68 14.19
C GLY A 157 -8.88 17.99 12.87
N ASN A 158 -8.82 18.67 11.74
CA ASN A 158 -9.19 18.10 10.44
C ASN A 158 -8.09 17.19 9.88
N ILE A 159 -8.33 15.88 9.89
CA ILE A 159 -7.40 14.86 9.41
C ILE A 159 -7.50 14.59 7.91
N ASN A 160 -8.49 15.19 7.22
CA ASN A 160 -8.72 14.91 5.82
C ASN A 160 -7.56 15.47 4.97
N TYR A 161 -7.02 14.63 4.12
CA TYR A 161 -6.10 15.11 3.08
C TYR A 161 -6.88 15.85 2.00
N TRP A 162 -6.26 16.81 1.35
CA TRP A 162 -6.89 17.72 0.39
C TRP A 162 -5.94 18.09 -0.75
N LEU A 163 -6.49 18.58 -1.87
CA LEU A 163 -5.73 19.08 -3.01
C LEU A 163 -5.70 20.59 -2.99
N ASP A 164 -4.53 21.16 -3.24
CA ASP A 164 -4.41 22.59 -3.51
C ASP A 164 -4.82 22.93 -4.97
N LYS A 165 -4.80 24.22 -5.30
CA LYS A 165 -5.11 24.72 -6.64
C LYS A 165 -4.16 24.22 -7.76
N ASN A 166 -3.00 23.72 -7.39
CA ASN A 166 -2.00 23.17 -8.31
C ASN A 166 -2.09 21.62 -8.39
N GLY A 167 -3.06 21.01 -7.70
CA GLY A 167 -3.25 19.57 -7.66
C GLY A 167 -2.27 18.85 -6.73
N VAL A 168 -1.54 19.55 -5.85
CA VAL A 168 -0.66 18.94 -4.86
C VAL A 168 -1.49 18.39 -3.71
N LEU A 169 -1.26 17.12 -3.34
CA LEU A 169 -1.94 16.46 -2.23
C LEU A 169 -1.28 16.82 -0.91
N HIS A 170 -2.05 17.44 -0.01
CA HIS A 170 -1.66 17.79 1.34
C HIS A 170 -2.14 16.76 2.35
N VAL A 171 -1.24 16.28 3.22
CA VAL A 171 -1.52 15.20 4.18
C VAL A 171 -1.25 15.70 5.60
N PRO A 172 -2.30 16.10 6.36
CA PRO A 172 -2.16 16.55 7.74
C PRO A 172 -1.64 15.46 8.67
N LYS A 173 -0.76 15.83 9.62
CA LYS A 173 -0.22 14.93 10.65
C LYS A 173 -0.30 15.55 12.02
N ARG A 174 -0.72 14.77 13.02
CA ARG A 174 -0.75 15.17 14.42
C ARG A 174 0.65 15.44 14.95
N ASP A 175 0.76 16.41 15.84
CA ASP A 175 2.00 16.63 16.60
C ASP A 175 2.19 15.48 17.63
N ILE A 176 3.42 15.08 17.86
CA ILE A 176 3.76 14.01 18.80
C ILE A 176 3.27 14.32 20.22
N LYS A 177 3.35 15.58 20.64
CA LYS A 177 2.91 16.04 21.97
C LYS A 177 1.41 15.87 22.20
N ASP A 178 0.60 15.82 21.13
CA ASP A 178 -0.84 15.67 21.25
C ASP A 178 -1.29 14.22 21.44
N ILE A 179 -0.44 13.25 21.09
CA ILE A 179 -0.77 11.82 21.08
C ILE A 179 0.08 10.95 22.01
N VAL A 180 1.18 11.49 22.53
CA VAL A 180 2.06 10.73 23.45
C VAL A 180 1.68 11.07 24.89
N ARG A 181 1.58 10.06 25.72
CA ARG A 181 1.48 10.16 27.19
C ARG A 181 2.59 9.34 27.82
N TRP A 182 3.09 9.80 28.96
CA TRP A 182 4.12 9.12 29.70
C TRP A 182 3.53 8.44 30.93
N ASN A 183 3.73 7.13 31.04
CA ASN A 183 3.40 6.29 32.19
C ASN A 183 1.89 6.16 32.53
N ASN A 184 1.02 6.98 31.99
CA ASN A 184 -0.46 6.91 32.18
C ASN A 184 -1.20 7.47 30.95
N CYS A 185 -2.52 7.24 30.88
CA CYS A 185 -3.43 7.82 29.91
C CYS A 185 -4.30 8.90 30.53
#